data_417755d70c5bc2ea927983b15b8c9b85
#
_entry.id   417755d70c5bc2ea927983b15b8c9b85
#
_cell.length_a   1.000
_cell.length_b   1.000
_cell.length_c   1.000
_cell.angle_alpha   90.00
_cell.angle_beta   90.00
_cell.angle_gamma   90.00
#
_symmetry.space_group_name_H-M   'P 1'
#
loop_
_entity.id
_entity.type
_entity.pdbx_description
1 polymer ?
#
loop_
_entity_poly.entity_id
_entity_poly.type
_entity_poly.pdbx_seq_one_letter_code
_entity_poly.pdbx_strand_id
1 'polypeptide(L)'
;MKMISLLLTTIILATMFGCESPKTKPTVTGAAETPQDLTPAETQAIAREAYIYGFPLVMGYKTMYAYAIDQDNDDYKGPFNQMSCEARLFTPEDKAVVTPNADTPYCMLWMDLRAEPQVLTVPEMEPERFYHFQLIDLYTHNFAYVGTLTTGNGAGKYLIAGPDWDGEKPAGVSAVIRSETPFVFNVTRTQLFGPDDL
;
A
#
# COMPACT_ATOMS: atom_id res chain seq x y z
N MET A 1 -22.80 -42.81 -67.28
CA MET A 1 -23.85 -42.18 -66.48
C MET A 1 -23.48 -42.24 -65.02
N LYS A 2 -22.94 -41.20 -64.48
CA LYS A 2 -22.74 -41.02 -62.99
C LYS A 2 -22.96 -39.55 -62.70
N MET A 3 -24.04 -39.26 -61.99
CA MET A 3 -24.40 -37.93 -61.51
C MET A 3 -23.40 -37.46 -60.41
N ILE A 4 -22.88 -36.29 -60.62
CA ILE A 4 -22.02 -35.60 -59.59
C ILE A 4 -22.97 -34.66 -58.87
N SER A 5 -23.13 -34.94 -57.54
CA SER A 5 -23.90 -34.11 -56.64
C SER A 5 -22.98 -32.98 -56.14
N LEU A 6 -23.38 -31.73 -56.38
CA LEU A 6 -22.67 -30.53 -55.98
C LEU A 6 -23.19 -30.10 -54.59
N LEU A 7 -22.37 -30.30 -53.53
CA LEU A 7 -22.68 -29.81 -52.20
C LEU A 7 -22.22 -28.36 -52.08
N LEU A 8 -23.20 -27.48 -51.92
CA LEU A 8 -22.94 -26.04 -51.64
C LEU A 8 -22.74 -25.84 -50.16
N THR A 9 -21.47 -25.60 -49.74
CA THR A 9 -21.17 -25.29 -48.35
C THR A 9 -21.27 -23.80 -48.14
N THR A 10 -22.30 -23.36 -47.46
CA THR A 10 -22.50 -21.95 -47.07
C THR A 10 -21.65 -21.68 -45.82
N ILE A 11 -20.60 -20.87 -45.98
CA ILE A 11 -19.79 -20.36 -44.85
C ILE A 11 -20.52 -19.15 -44.26
N ILE A 12 -21.08 -19.32 -43.09
CA ILE A 12 -21.62 -18.21 -42.26
C ILE A 12 -20.43 -17.57 -41.53
N LEU A 13 -20.04 -16.39 -41.99
CA LEU A 13 -19.04 -15.54 -41.30
C LEU A 13 -19.74 -14.79 -40.16
N ALA A 14 -19.64 -15.32 -38.94
CA ALA A 14 -20.12 -14.64 -37.75
C ALA A 14 -19.14 -13.52 -37.38
N THR A 15 -19.47 -12.29 -37.72
CA THR A 15 -18.78 -11.09 -37.21
C THR A 15 -19.14 -10.89 -35.76
N MET A 16 -18.22 -11.23 -34.86
CA MET A 16 -18.28 -10.87 -33.45
C MET A 16 -18.03 -9.36 -33.32
N PHE A 17 -19.09 -8.58 -33.21
CA PHE A 17 -19.01 -7.21 -32.71
C PHE A 17 -18.69 -7.28 -31.24
N GLY A 18 -17.41 -7.06 -30.90
CA GLY A 18 -16.97 -6.79 -29.53
C GLY A 18 -17.58 -5.47 -29.06
N CYS A 19 -18.51 -5.56 -28.11
CA CYS A 19 -19.04 -4.40 -27.42
C CYS A 19 -17.97 -3.93 -26.41
N GLU A 20 -17.10 -3.03 -26.85
CA GLU A 20 -16.25 -2.27 -25.93
C GLU A 20 -17.15 -1.29 -25.18
N SER A 21 -17.40 -1.60 -23.91
CA SER A 21 -18.03 -0.64 -23.00
C SER A 21 -17.09 0.55 -22.80
N PRO A 22 -17.51 1.78 -23.09
CA PRO A 22 -16.67 2.95 -22.81
C PRO A 22 -16.46 3.03 -21.29
N LYS A 23 -15.19 3.03 -20.88
CA LYS A 23 -14.80 3.37 -19.50
C LYS A 23 -15.10 4.86 -19.29
N THR A 24 -16.34 5.17 -18.95
CA THR A 24 -16.69 6.51 -18.46
C THR A 24 -16.03 6.67 -17.08
N LYS A 25 -14.99 7.50 -17.02
CA LYS A 25 -14.58 8.11 -15.75
C LYS A 25 -15.84 8.72 -15.13
N PRO A 26 -16.10 8.52 -13.84
CA PRO A 26 -17.17 9.24 -13.19
C PRO A 26 -16.81 10.73 -13.26
N THR A 27 -17.49 11.45 -14.14
CA THR A 27 -17.48 12.92 -14.11
C THR A 27 -18.30 13.26 -12.86
N VAL A 28 -17.61 13.64 -11.79
CA VAL A 28 -18.25 14.28 -10.66
C VAL A 28 -18.72 15.65 -11.15
N THR A 29 -19.89 15.68 -11.76
CA THR A 29 -20.63 16.92 -12.02
C THR A 29 -21.33 17.25 -10.72
N GLY A 30 -20.55 17.63 -9.69
CA GLY A 30 -21.07 18.37 -8.56
C GLY A 30 -21.43 19.76 -9.08
N ALA A 31 -22.70 19.96 -9.47
CA ALA A 31 -23.25 21.31 -9.44
C ALA A 31 -22.92 21.85 -8.04
N ALA A 32 -22.24 22.99 -7.93
CA ALA A 32 -22.04 23.68 -6.68
C ALA A 32 -23.45 23.96 -6.13
N GLU A 33 -23.88 23.12 -5.19
CA GLU A 33 -25.09 23.37 -4.44
C GLU A 33 -24.87 24.72 -3.74
N THR A 34 -25.85 25.59 -3.87
CA THR A 34 -25.88 26.87 -3.14
C THR A 34 -25.60 26.55 -1.67
N PRO A 35 -24.72 27.28 -0.97
CA PRO A 35 -24.43 27.01 0.43
C PRO A 35 -25.75 26.95 1.20
N GLN A 36 -26.10 25.77 1.68
CA GLN A 36 -27.25 25.59 2.52
C GLN A 36 -26.91 26.24 3.85
N ASP A 37 -27.77 27.15 4.35
CA ASP A 37 -27.57 27.72 5.66
C ASP A 37 -27.77 26.63 6.72
N LEU A 38 -26.63 26.05 7.14
CA LEU A 38 -26.60 25.00 8.14
C LEU A 38 -26.98 25.58 9.52
N THR A 39 -27.83 24.89 10.23
CA THR A 39 -28.03 25.19 11.63
C THR A 39 -26.80 24.91 12.46
N PRO A 40 -26.63 25.55 13.64
CA PRO A 40 -25.49 25.24 14.53
C PRO A 40 -25.42 23.77 14.93
N ALA A 41 -26.55 23.08 15.08
CA ALA A 41 -26.58 21.64 15.39
C ALA A 41 -26.07 20.77 14.24
N GLU A 42 -26.46 21.07 12.99
CA GLU A 42 -25.97 20.38 11.80
C GLU A 42 -24.46 20.62 11.59
N THR A 43 -24.02 21.87 11.77
CA THR A 43 -22.60 22.22 11.72
C THR A 43 -21.78 21.42 12.74
N GLN A 44 -22.27 21.30 13.98
CA GLN A 44 -21.62 20.54 15.03
C GLN A 44 -21.57 19.03 14.69
N ALA A 45 -22.65 18.48 14.14
CA ALA A 45 -22.70 17.08 13.73
C ALA A 45 -21.67 16.79 12.61
N ILE A 46 -21.64 17.61 11.57
CA ILE A 46 -20.67 17.50 10.46
C ILE A 46 -19.23 17.64 10.97
N ALA A 47 -18.96 18.62 11.83
CA ALA A 47 -17.62 18.80 12.40
C ALA A 47 -17.17 17.61 13.23
N ARG A 48 -18.08 16.98 13.97
CA ARG A 48 -17.77 15.75 14.72
C ARG A 48 -17.44 14.58 13.79
N GLU A 49 -18.21 14.36 12.74
CA GLU A 49 -17.94 13.30 11.77
C GLU A 49 -16.62 13.54 11.03
N ALA A 50 -16.38 14.78 10.59
CA ALA A 50 -15.14 15.16 9.95
C ALA A 50 -13.90 14.93 10.86
N TYR A 51 -14.03 15.24 12.15
CA TYR A 51 -12.98 14.98 13.14
C TYR A 51 -12.69 13.48 13.26
N ILE A 52 -13.74 12.66 13.41
CA ILE A 52 -13.60 11.20 13.55
C ILE A 52 -12.97 10.61 12.28
N TYR A 53 -13.44 11.02 11.10
CA TYR A 53 -12.91 10.58 9.81
C TYR A 53 -11.44 10.99 9.61
N GLY A 54 -11.10 12.23 9.93
CA GLY A 54 -9.77 12.78 9.73
C GLY A 54 -8.74 12.37 10.78
N PHE A 55 -9.17 11.84 11.93
CA PHE A 55 -8.29 11.55 13.06
C PHE A 55 -7.14 10.59 12.69
N PRO A 56 -7.37 9.44 12.00
CA PRO A 56 -6.28 8.54 11.60
C PRO A 56 -5.25 9.22 10.69
N LEU A 57 -5.71 10.03 9.72
CA LEU A 57 -4.85 10.78 8.82
C LEU A 57 -3.93 11.76 9.57
N VAL A 58 -4.51 12.51 10.52
CA VAL A 58 -3.74 13.46 11.34
C VAL A 58 -2.73 12.75 12.21
N MET A 59 -3.07 11.62 12.79
CA MET A 59 -2.15 10.80 13.59
C MET A 59 -1.06 10.17 12.73
N GLY A 60 -1.41 9.63 11.56
CA GLY A 60 -0.45 9.15 10.57
C GLY A 60 0.55 10.23 10.15
N TYR A 61 0.04 11.44 9.85
CA TYR A 61 0.88 12.59 9.50
C TYR A 61 1.80 13.00 10.66
N LYS A 62 1.29 13.04 11.90
CA LYS A 62 2.10 13.35 13.09
C LYS A 62 3.26 12.37 13.26
N THR A 63 3.00 11.06 13.10
CA THR A 63 4.02 10.02 13.17
C THR A 63 5.03 10.15 12.03
N MET A 64 4.55 10.39 10.81
CA MET A 64 5.40 10.65 9.64
C MET A 64 6.33 11.84 9.87
N TYR A 65 5.80 12.94 10.43
CA TYR A 65 6.59 14.13 10.71
C TYR A 65 7.71 13.84 11.72
N ALA A 66 7.37 13.18 12.83
CA ALA A 66 8.34 12.82 13.86
C ALA A 66 9.41 11.84 13.36
N TYR A 67 9.02 10.84 12.54
CA TYR A 67 9.91 9.76 12.12
C TYR A 67 10.76 10.08 10.89
N ALA A 68 10.27 10.94 9.98
CA ALA A 68 10.89 11.13 8.67
C ALA A 68 11.22 12.59 8.31
N ILE A 69 10.73 13.58 9.05
CA ILE A 69 10.90 15.01 8.70
C ILE A 69 11.67 15.77 9.78
N ASP A 70 11.26 15.66 11.03
CA ASP A 70 11.85 16.37 12.15
C ASP A 70 13.11 15.64 12.64
N GLN A 71 14.27 16.04 12.11
CA GLN A 71 15.55 15.40 12.42
C GLN A 71 16.03 15.64 13.87
N ASP A 72 15.46 16.64 14.55
CA ASP A 72 15.76 16.94 15.95
C ASP A 72 14.84 16.17 16.93
N ASN A 73 13.88 15.39 16.40
CA ASN A 73 12.98 14.59 17.21
C ASN A 73 13.66 13.31 17.71
N ASP A 74 13.50 12.98 18.97
CA ASP A 74 14.07 11.77 19.59
C ASP A 74 13.59 10.47 18.91
N ASP A 75 12.42 10.51 18.26
CA ASP A 75 11.83 9.39 17.55
C ASP A 75 12.24 9.32 16.06
N TYR A 76 13.08 10.23 15.56
CA TYR A 76 13.51 10.26 14.17
C TYR A 76 14.14 8.94 13.74
N LYS A 77 13.64 8.36 12.65
CA LYS A 77 14.10 7.05 12.13
C LYS A 77 14.94 7.17 10.86
N GLY A 78 14.71 8.18 10.05
CA GLY A 78 15.44 8.40 8.81
C GLY A 78 14.60 9.13 7.77
N PRO A 79 15.21 9.63 6.68
CA PRO A 79 14.49 10.34 5.64
C PRO A 79 13.54 9.41 4.87
N PHE A 80 12.61 10.00 4.11
CA PHE A 80 11.75 9.24 3.21
C PHE A 80 12.55 8.31 2.30
N ASN A 81 11.95 7.16 1.97
CA ASN A 81 12.46 6.17 1.03
C ASN A 81 13.78 5.50 1.47
N GLN A 82 14.12 5.61 2.75
CA GLN A 82 15.28 4.91 3.34
C GLN A 82 14.81 4.05 4.52
N MET A 83 15.17 2.77 4.47
CA MET A 83 14.89 1.81 5.53
C MET A 83 15.79 2.07 6.74
N SER A 84 15.20 2.22 7.91
CA SER A 84 15.90 2.29 9.19
C SER A 84 15.61 1.04 10.00
N CYS A 85 16.67 0.34 10.42
CA CYS A 85 16.56 -0.90 11.19
C CYS A 85 17.25 -0.75 12.54
N GLU A 86 16.60 -1.27 13.56
CA GLU A 86 17.17 -1.35 14.91
C GLU A 86 17.49 -2.82 15.20
N ALA A 87 18.80 -3.15 15.28
CA ALA A 87 19.27 -4.51 15.60
C ALA A 87 19.20 -4.75 17.13
N ARG A 88 18.00 -4.59 17.68
CA ARG A 88 17.69 -4.85 19.09
C ARG A 88 16.23 -5.16 19.28
N LEU A 89 15.88 -5.76 20.38
CA LEU A 89 14.50 -5.89 20.82
C LEU A 89 14.06 -4.63 21.57
N PHE A 90 12.78 -4.31 21.49
CA PHE A 90 12.19 -3.25 22.29
C PHE A 90 12.12 -3.64 23.77
N THR A 91 12.23 -2.64 24.62
CA THR A 91 12.17 -2.74 26.08
C THR A 91 11.06 -1.81 26.61
N PRO A 92 10.70 -1.88 27.91
CA PRO A 92 9.72 -0.98 28.49
C PRO A 92 10.08 0.51 28.45
N GLU A 93 11.34 0.85 28.17
CA GLU A 93 11.82 2.23 28.00
C GLU A 93 11.44 2.82 26.64
N ASP A 94 11.13 1.97 25.64
CA ASP A 94 10.69 2.37 24.30
C ASP A 94 9.23 2.82 24.33
N LYS A 95 8.98 4.12 24.38
CA LYS A 95 7.65 4.71 24.61
C LYS A 95 7.03 5.35 23.37
N ALA A 96 7.76 5.42 22.26
CA ALA A 96 7.27 5.99 21.01
C ALA A 96 6.07 5.21 20.44
N VAL A 97 6.07 3.88 20.63
CA VAL A 97 4.98 2.96 20.26
C VAL A 97 4.34 2.41 21.54
N VAL A 98 3.01 2.46 21.61
CA VAL A 98 2.27 2.11 22.84
C VAL A 98 2.50 0.66 23.29
N THR A 99 2.56 -0.29 22.33
CA THR A 99 2.70 -1.72 22.62
C THR A 99 3.58 -2.41 21.56
N PRO A 100 4.87 -2.06 21.46
CA PRO A 100 5.76 -2.80 20.57
C PRO A 100 5.93 -4.23 21.12
N ASN A 101 6.18 -5.20 20.23
CA ASN A 101 6.57 -6.53 20.71
C ASN A 101 8.05 -6.54 21.12
N ALA A 102 8.41 -7.48 21.96
CA ALA A 102 9.78 -7.70 22.43
C ALA A 102 10.40 -9.00 21.86
N ASP A 103 9.84 -9.53 20.78
CA ASP A 103 10.23 -10.83 20.21
C ASP A 103 10.97 -10.69 18.88
N THR A 104 10.77 -9.57 18.18
CA THR A 104 11.35 -9.31 16.86
C THR A 104 11.95 -7.92 16.80
N PRO A 105 13.11 -7.74 16.15
CA PRO A 105 13.59 -6.41 15.76
C PRO A 105 12.70 -5.78 14.71
N TYR A 106 12.77 -4.46 14.61
CA TYR A 106 11.98 -3.68 13.68
C TYR A 106 12.83 -2.94 12.66
N CYS A 107 12.37 -2.95 11.39
CA CYS A 107 12.76 -1.92 10.45
C CYS A 107 11.53 -1.06 10.12
N MET A 108 11.76 0.23 9.97
CA MET A 108 10.73 1.22 9.67
C MET A 108 11.11 2.03 8.44
N LEU A 109 10.12 2.40 7.65
CA LEU A 109 10.31 3.17 6.43
C LEU A 109 9.04 3.96 6.11
N TRP A 110 9.17 5.27 5.98
CA TRP A 110 8.16 6.09 5.33
C TRP A 110 8.48 6.25 3.85
N MET A 111 7.55 5.88 2.99
CA MET A 111 7.66 6.04 1.54
C MET A 111 6.91 7.29 1.10
N ASP A 112 7.57 8.12 0.30
CA ASP A 112 6.95 9.20 -0.47
C ASP A 112 6.82 8.72 -1.92
N LEU A 113 5.60 8.46 -2.35
CA LEU A 113 5.27 7.90 -3.67
C LEU A 113 4.77 8.97 -4.66
N ARG A 114 4.88 10.25 -4.30
CA ARG A 114 4.36 11.35 -5.13
C ARG A 114 5.17 11.56 -6.42
N ALA A 115 6.48 11.35 -6.35
CA ALA A 115 7.36 11.55 -7.49
C ALA A 115 7.51 10.28 -8.33
N GLU A 116 7.68 9.14 -7.65
CA GLU A 116 7.92 7.84 -8.28
C GLU A 116 7.54 6.69 -7.33
N PRO A 117 7.21 5.52 -7.87
CA PRO A 117 7.00 4.32 -7.06
C PRO A 117 8.33 3.83 -6.46
N GLN A 118 8.25 3.12 -5.34
CA GLN A 118 9.41 2.54 -4.67
C GLN A 118 9.49 1.04 -4.91
N VAL A 119 10.71 0.51 -5.05
CA VAL A 119 10.93 -0.95 -5.18
C VAL A 119 11.43 -1.51 -3.86
N LEU A 120 10.59 -2.29 -3.21
CA LEU A 120 10.97 -3.09 -2.06
C LEU A 120 11.66 -4.36 -2.56
N THR A 121 12.96 -4.49 -2.28
CA THR A 121 13.74 -5.68 -2.60
C THR A 121 13.87 -6.56 -1.36
N VAL A 122 13.38 -7.78 -1.46
CA VAL A 122 13.43 -8.78 -0.39
C VAL A 122 14.44 -9.84 -0.77
N PRO A 123 15.44 -10.13 0.08
CA PRO A 123 16.36 -11.22 -0.14
C PRO A 123 15.68 -12.58 0.04
N GLU A 124 16.34 -13.65 -0.35
CA GLU A 124 15.93 -14.98 0.06
C GLU A 124 16.11 -15.12 1.58
N MET A 125 15.05 -15.57 2.25
CA MET A 125 15.03 -15.81 3.69
C MET A 125 15.06 -17.30 3.96
N GLU A 126 15.55 -17.70 5.13
CA GLU A 126 15.53 -19.09 5.56
C GLU A 126 14.09 -19.64 5.54
N PRO A 127 13.85 -20.86 5.07
CA PRO A 127 12.49 -21.39 4.89
C PRO A 127 11.61 -21.34 6.14
N GLU A 128 12.22 -21.44 7.32
CA GLU A 128 11.52 -21.49 8.60
C GLU A 128 11.46 -20.12 9.30
N ARG A 129 12.14 -19.09 8.77
CA ARG A 129 12.14 -17.75 9.36
C ARG A 129 10.86 -17.01 9.00
N PHE A 130 10.11 -16.59 10.02
CA PHE A 130 9.01 -15.68 9.82
C PHE A 130 9.54 -14.24 9.61
N TYR A 131 9.03 -13.59 8.59
CA TYR A 131 9.22 -12.16 8.38
C TYR A 131 7.99 -11.56 7.69
N HIS A 132 7.82 -10.25 7.84
CA HIS A 132 6.88 -9.50 7.03
C HIS A 132 7.27 -8.02 6.89
N PHE A 133 6.87 -7.45 5.77
CA PHE A 133 6.74 -6.03 5.54
C PHE A 133 5.25 -5.70 5.60
N GLN A 134 4.84 -4.94 6.60
CA GLN A 134 3.46 -4.48 6.78
C GLN A 134 3.35 -3.10 6.14
N LEU A 135 2.54 -2.97 5.09
CA LEU A 135 2.33 -1.72 4.37
C LEU A 135 1.04 -1.06 4.86
N ILE A 136 1.16 0.16 5.33
CA ILE A 136 0.11 0.91 6.02
C ILE A 136 -0.08 2.23 5.27
N ASP A 137 -1.32 2.55 4.87
CA ASP A 137 -1.67 3.82 4.25
C ASP A 137 -1.91 4.95 5.27
N LEU A 138 -2.18 6.17 4.80
CA LEU A 138 -2.47 7.29 5.70
C LEU A 138 -3.80 7.17 6.46
N TYR A 139 -4.71 6.31 6.01
CA TYR A 139 -5.92 5.98 6.76
C TYR A 139 -5.68 4.94 7.86
N THR A 140 -4.42 4.54 8.04
CA THR A 140 -3.98 3.49 8.97
C THR A 140 -4.48 2.08 8.62
N HIS A 141 -4.88 1.85 7.37
CA HIS A 141 -5.20 0.51 6.89
C HIS A 141 -3.93 -0.26 6.55
N ASN A 142 -3.85 -1.49 7.01
CA ASN A 142 -2.86 -2.46 6.56
C ASN A 142 -3.32 -3.00 5.20
N PHE A 143 -2.95 -2.31 4.11
CA PHE A 143 -3.48 -2.63 2.79
C PHE A 143 -2.74 -3.77 2.08
N ALA A 144 -1.50 -4.07 2.49
CA ALA A 144 -0.74 -5.18 1.95
C ALA A 144 0.33 -5.68 2.91
N TYR A 145 0.72 -6.94 2.68
CA TYR A 145 1.86 -7.59 3.35
C TYR A 145 2.74 -8.27 2.30
N VAL A 146 4.05 -8.18 2.50
CA VAL A 146 5.05 -8.98 1.80
C VAL A 146 5.78 -9.78 2.87
N GLY A 147 5.83 -11.11 2.76
CA GLY A 147 6.47 -11.93 3.78
C GLY A 147 6.00 -13.39 3.75
N THR A 148 6.43 -14.13 4.75
CA THR A 148 6.25 -15.59 4.84
C THR A 148 4.84 -16.06 4.54
N LEU A 149 3.82 -15.38 5.07
CA LEU A 149 2.41 -15.80 4.94
C LEU A 149 1.73 -15.34 3.64
N THR A 150 2.37 -14.48 2.85
CA THR A 150 1.76 -13.90 1.64
C THR A 150 2.55 -14.19 0.39
N THR A 151 3.84 -13.93 0.39
CA THR A 151 4.72 -14.05 -0.77
C THR A 151 5.76 -15.16 -0.64
N GLY A 152 5.84 -15.79 0.52
CA GLY A 152 6.82 -16.82 0.84
C GLY A 152 8.21 -16.24 1.15
N ASN A 153 9.18 -17.13 1.34
CA ASN A 153 10.54 -16.80 1.78
C ASN A 153 11.54 -16.66 0.63
N GLY A 154 11.13 -16.82 -0.62
CA GLY A 154 12.00 -16.60 -1.79
C GLY A 154 12.30 -15.13 -2.03
N ALA A 155 13.45 -14.84 -2.66
CA ALA A 155 13.81 -13.49 -3.07
C ALA A 155 12.77 -12.89 -4.02
N GLY A 156 12.49 -11.58 -3.86
CA GLY A 156 11.50 -10.90 -4.67
C GLY A 156 11.70 -9.39 -4.73
N LYS A 157 11.07 -8.77 -5.75
CA LYS A 157 11.00 -7.32 -5.88
C LYS A 157 9.53 -6.90 -6.01
N TYR A 158 9.11 -5.99 -5.18
CA TYR A 158 7.73 -5.52 -5.11
C TYR A 158 7.72 -4.02 -5.35
N LEU A 159 6.99 -3.58 -6.39
CA LEU A 159 6.83 -2.16 -6.71
C LEU A 159 5.66 -1.62 -5.90
N ILE A 160 5.94 -0.68 -5.00
CA ILE A 160 4.93 0.04 -4.23
C ILE A 160 4.61 1.32 -4.97
N ALA A 161 3.39 1.45 -5.45
CA ALA A 161 2.95 2.56 -6.28
C ALA A 161 1.89 3.39 -5.59
N GLY A 162 1.99 4.71 -5.74
CA GLY A 162 0.99 5.66 -5.25
C GLY A 162 -0.26 5.71 -6.14
N PRO A 163 -1.28 6.49 -5.74
CA PRO A 163 -2.57 6.56 -6.44
C PRO A 163 -2.47 7.07 -7.87
N ASP A 164 -1.54 7.97 -8.14
CA ASP A 164 -1.40 8.64 -9.44
C ASP A 164 -0.49 7.88 -10.43
N TRP A 165 0.12 6.77 -10.01
CA TRP A 165 0.98 6.00 -10.89
C TRP A 165 0.16 5.10 -11.82
N ASP A 166 0.32 5.29 -13.13
CA ASP A 166 -0.39 4.56 -14.19
C ASP A 166 0.53 3.65 -15.04
N GLY A 167 1.80 3.52 -14.63
CA GLY A 167 2.79 2.74 -15.36
C GLY A 167 2.51 1.24 -15.37
N GLU A 168 3.19 0.54 -16.28
CA GLU A 168 3.17 -0.92 -16.39
C GLU A 168 4.16 -1.58 -15.41
N LYS A 169 3.89 -2.83 -15.07
CA LYS A 169 4.79 -3.61 -14.21
C LYS A 169 6.16 -3.80 -14.90
N PRO A 170 7.26 -3.28 -14.31
CA PRO A 170 8.59 -3.46 -14.89
C PRO A 170 9.04 -4.92 -14.92
N ALA A 171 9.90 -5.25 -15.86
CA ALA A 171 10.53 -6.58 -15.91
C ALA A 171 11.35 -6.83 -14.62
N GLY A 172 11.28 -8.05 -14.11
CA GLY A 172 11.99 -8.45 -12.89
C GLY A 172 11.29 -8.04 -11.58
N VAL A 173 10.12 -7.39 -11.66
CA VAL A 173 9.26 -7.11 -10.51
C VAL A 173 8.24 -8.22 -10.36
N SER A 174 8.14 -8.80 -9.16
CA SER A 174 7.21 -9.88 -8.83
C SER A 174 5.77 -9.40 -8.86
N ALA A 175 5.49 -8.28 -8.20
CA ALA A 175 4.16 -7.69 -8.15
C ALA A 175 4.21 -6.16 -8.04
N VAL A 176 3.11 -5.51 -8.47
CA VAL A 176 2.82 -4.10 -8.19
C VAL A 176 1.76 -4.06 -7.10
N ILE A 177 2.08 -3.36 -6.02
CA ILE A 177 1.21 -3.13 -4.86
C ILE A 177 0.81 -1.66 -4.88
N ARG A 178 -0.49 -1.36 -4.98
CA ARG A 178 -1.00 -0.01 -5.09
C ARG A 178 -1.54 0.49 -3.75
N SER A 179 -1.08 1.67 -3.36
CA SER A 179 -1.61 2.41 -2.21
C SER A 179 -2.67 3.41 -2.67
N GLU A 180 -3.71 3.59 -1.89
CA GLU A 180 -4.71 4.65 -2.08
C GLU A 180 -4.18 6.03 -1.67
N THR A 181 -3.10 6.08 -0.88
CA THR A 181 -2.50 7.32 -0.41
C THR A 181 -1.08 7.49 -0.94
N PRO A 182 -0.61 8.74 -1.12
CA PRO A 182 0.72 9.02 -1.66
C PRO A 182 1.86 8.74 -0.67
N PHE A 183 1.55 8.54 0.59
CA PHE A 183 2.50 8.15 1.62
C PHE A 183 2.14 6.80 2.19
N VAL A 184 3.16 5.97 2.41
CA VAL A 184 3.01 4.63 2.98
C VAL A 184 4.01 4.45 4.11
N PHE A 185 3.52 3.96 5.23
CA PHE A 185 4.38 3.51 6.32
C PHE A 185 4.61 2.01 6.21
N ASN A 186 5.86 1.60 6.30
CA ASN A 186 6.23 0.19 6.39
C ASN A 186 6.78 -0.11 7.78
N VAL A 187 6.28 -1.19 8.35
CA VAL A 187 6.83 -1.83 9.55
C VAL A 187 7.27 -3.24 9.18
N THR A 188 8.55 -3.49 9.25
CA THR A 188 9.12 -4.81 9.02
C THR A 188 9.44 -5.48 10.34
N ARG A 189 9.13 -6.77 10.45
CA ARG A 189 9.51 -7.62 11.57
C ARG A 189 10.15 -8.88 11.05
N THR A 190 11.19 -9.32 11.73
CA THR A 190 11.92 -10.55 11.38
C THR A 190 12.07 -11.40 12.65
N GLN A 191 11.71 -12.67 12.56
CA GLN A 191 11.89 -13.61 13.65
C GLN A 191 13.37 -13.81 13.97
N LEU A 192 13.69 -13.89 15.24
CA LEU A 192 14.99 -14.35 15.72
C LEU A 192 14.92 -15.83 16.10
N PHE A 193 15.92 -16.61 15.72
CA PHE A 193 16.07 -18.00 16.14
C PHE A 193 16.76 -18.13 17.51
N GLY A 194 17.39 -17.07 17.96
CA GLY A 194 18.04 -17.02 19.26
C GLY A 194 18.67 -15.65 19.55
N PRO A 195 19.26 -15.46 20.73
CA PRO A 195 19.85 -14.18 21.13
C PRO A 195 21.03 -13.73 20.25
N ASP A 196 21.71 -14.67 19.60
CA ASP A 196 22.90 -14.41 18.79
C ASP A 196 22.55 -14.13 17.31
N ASP A 197 21.25 -14.02 16.98
CA ASP A 197 20.71 -13.84 15.62
C ASP A 197 20.29 -12.37 15.35
N LEU A 198 20.87 -11.41 16.04
CA LEU A 198 20.64 -9.97 15.91
C LEU A 198 21.62 -9.31 14.93
#